data_f32a5c23ee759fa1e11a24a6863a24a5
#
_entry.id   f32a5c23ee759fa1e11a24a6863a24a5
#
_cell.length_a   1.000
_cell.length_b   1.000
_cell.length_c   1.000
_cell.angle_alpha   90.00
_cell.angle_beta   90.00
_cell.angle_gamma   90.00
#
_symmetry.space_group_name_H-M   'P 1'
#
loop_
_entity.id
_entity.type
_entity.pdbx_description
1 polymer ?
#
loop_
_entity_poly.entity_id
_entity_poly.type
_entity_poly.pdbx_seq_one_letter_code
_entity_poly.pdbx_strand_id
1 'polypeptide(L)'
;DYIPDFIARKNGRAPIEYDIPEMEKYLKDTYGITVYQEQVMLLSRLLANFTRGESDTLRKAMGKKLIDKMNHLKGKFLAGGQANGHDPKVLEKIWADWEKFASYAFNKSHATCYSWVAFQTAYLKANYPAEYMAAVLSRNSSDITKLTGFMEECKAMRIPVKGPDVNESFYDFSVNKQGDIRFGLAAIKGVGENVVSAIIRTRQELSLIHI
;
A
#
# COMPACT_ATOMS: atom_id res chain seq x y z
N ASP A 1 -16.85 -12.05 8.21
CA ASP A 1 -16.32 -11.16 7.18
C ASP A 1 -16.97 -9.78 7.32
N TYR A 2 -16.19 -8.74 7.67
CA TYR A 2 -16.70 -7.38 7.92
C TYR A 2 -16.68 -6.47 6.67
N ILE A 3 -16.27 -6.98 5.52
CA ILE A 3 -16.16 -6.17 4.29
C ILE A 3 -17.51 -5.62 3.83
N PRO A 4 -18.61 -6.41 3.81
CA PRO A 4 -19.92 -5.89 3.44
C PRO A 4 -20.41 -4.76 4.37
N ASP A 5 -20.23 -4.94 5.70
CA ASP A 5 -20.61 -3.94 6.69
C ASP A 5 -19.79 -2.67 6.55
N PHE A 6 -18.47 -2.80 6.33
CA PHE A 6 -17.59 -1.66 6.07
C PHE A 6 -18.04 -0.86 4.85
N ILE A 7 -18.35 -1.55 3.74
CA ILE A 7 -18.84 -0.91 2.51
C ILE A 7 -20.17 -0.22 2.73
N ALA A 8 -21.09 -0.89 3.42
CA ALA A 8 -22.42 -0.33 3.69
C ALA A 8 -22.34 0.93 4.56
N ARG A 9 -21.56 0.89 5.64
CA ARG A 9 -21.36 2.03 6.55
C ARG A 9 -20.61 3.18 5.89
N LYS A 10 -19.54 2.87 5.13
CA LYS A 10 -18.78 3.86 4.36
C LYS A 10 -19.67 4.66 3.38
N ASN A 11 -20.61 3.97 2.73
CA ASN A 11 -21.51 4.58 1.73
C ASN A 11 -22.82 5.11 2.33
N GLY A 12 -22.95 5.16 3.66
CA GLY A 12 -24.16 5.66 4.33
C GLY A 12 -25.40 4.76 4.19
N ARG A 13 -25.22 3.48 3.82
CA ARG A 13 -26.30 2.51 3.65
C ARG A 13 -26.65 1.78 4.95
N ALA A 14 -25.78 1.86 5.95
CA ALA A 14 -25.99 1.33 7.28
C ALA A 14 -25.48 2.32 8.33
N PRO A 15 -26.07 2.37 9.53
CA PRO A 15 -25.60 3.22 10.61
C PRO A 15 -24.23 2.75 11.11
N ILE A 16 -23.41 3.70 11.59
CA ILE A 16 -22.17 3.39 12.30
C ILE A 16 -22.54 3.20 13.76
N GLU A 17 -22.27 2.03 14.31
CA GLU A 17 -22.56 1.67 15.69
C GLU A 17 -21.25 1.32 16.41
N TYR A 18 -21.21 1.66 17.71
CA TYR A 18 -20.10 1.37 18.61
C TYR A 18 -20.64 0.59 19.81
N ASP A 19 -19.98 -0.52 20.18
CA ASP A 19 -20.38 -1.31 21.34
C ASP A 19 -20.30 -0.51 22.65
N ILE A 20 -19.33 0.40 22.72
CA ILE A 20 -19.14 1.38 23.80
C ILE A 20 -18.93 2.74 23.11
N PRO A 21 -19.66 3.80 23.49
CA PRO A 21 -19.58 5.10 22.78
C PRO A 21 -18.16 5.68 22.64
N GLU A 22 -17.32 5.48 23.65
CA GLU A 22 -15.93 5.95 23.66
C GLU A 22 -15.05 5.32 22.58
N MET A 23 -15.46 4.18 22.02
CA MET A 23 -14.74 3.53 20.92
C MET A 23 -14.75 4.37 19.63
N GLU A 24 -15.70 5.28 19.47
CA GLU A 24 -15.75 6.21 18.36
C GLU A 24 -14.42 6.92 18.17
N LYS A 25 -13.76 7.31 19.26
CA LYS A 25 -12.46 8.01 19.26
C LYS A 25 -11.42 7.34 18.34
N TYR A 26 -11.42 6.04 18.26
CA TYR A 26 -10.40 5.27 17.49
C TYR A 26 -10.98 4.47 16.32
N LEU A 27 -12.31 4.29 16.26
CA LEU A 27 -12.97 3.54 15.19
C LEU A 27 -13.72 4.40 14.18
N LYS A 28 -13.81 5.72 14.38
CA LYS A 28 -14.52 6.61 13.46
C LYS A 28 -14.02 6.51 12.02
N ASP A 29 -12.71 6.53 11.83
CA ASP A 29 -12.08 6.47 10.49
C ASP A 29 -12.29 5.13 9.79
N THR A 30 -12.67 4.09 10.53
CA THR A 30 -12.96 2.76 10.02
C THR A 30 -14.43 2.35 10.21
N TYR A 31 -15.31 3.33 10.32
CA TYR A 31 -16.77 3.16 10.36
C TYR A 31 -17.25 2.20 11.46
N GLY A 32 -16.63 2.28 12.64
CA GLY A 32 -16.96 1.44 13.79
C GLY A 32 -16.40 0.00 13.75
N ILE A 33 -15.58 -0.32 12.75
CA ILE A 33 -14.99 -1.66 12.58
C ILE A 33 -13.51 -1.64 12.96
N THR A 34 -13.07 -2.63 13.74
CA THR A 34 -11.65 -2.81 14.03
C THR A 34 -10.94 -3.39 12.80
N VAL A 35 -10.00 -2.63 12.24
CA VAL A 35 -9.22 -2.97 11.05
C VAL A 35 -7.73 -3.09 11.36
N TYR A 36 -7.23 -2.25 12.27
CA TYR A 36 -5.81 -2.12 12.56
C TYR A 36 -5.43 -2.64 13.95
N GLN A 37 -4.27 -3.26 14.05
CA GLN A 37 -3.70 -3.68 15.33
C GLN A 37 -3.58 -2.52 16.32
N GLU A 38 -3.22 -1.34 15.83
CA GLU A 38 -3.09 -0.12 16.64
C GLU A 38 -4.42 0.31 17.28
N GLN A 39 -5.55 0.03 16.63
CA GLN A 39 -6.87 0.30 17.23
C GLN A 39 -7.10 -0.58 18.45
N VAL A 40 -6.77 -1.87 18.39
CA VAL A 40 -6.86 -2.77 19.55
C VAL A 40 -5.96 -2.30 20.69
N MET A 41 -4.74 -1.87 20.40
CA MET A 41 -3.81 -1.33 21.40
C MET A 41 -4.38 -0.08 22.09
N LEU A 42 -4.96 0.84 21.32
CA LEU A 42 -5.52 2.08 21.85
C LEU A 42 -6.81 1.83 22.62
N LEU A 43 -7.67 0.95 22.13
CA LEU A 43 -8.92 0.58 22.79
C LEU A 43 -8.67 -0.20 24.09
N SER A 44 -7.71 -1.11 24.14
CA SER A 44 -7.38 -1.83 25.38
C SER A 44 -6.89 -0.87 26.49
N ARG A 45 -6.20 0.21 26.09
CA ARG A 45 -5.79 1.25 27.02
C ARG A 45 -6.96 2.13 27.45
N LEU A 46 -7.83 2.51 26.51
CA LEU A 46 -8.98 3.36 26.78
C LEU A 46 -10.02 2.66 27.67
N LEU A 47 -10.39 1.44 27.31
CA LEU A 47 -11.48 0.71 27.96
C LEU A 47 -11.07 -0.01 29.24
N ALA A 48 -9.84 -0.50 29.32
CA ALA A 48 -9.39 -1.39 30.40
C ALA A 48 -8.06 -0.99 31.06
N ASN A 49 -7.63 0.27 30.88
CA ASN A 49 -6.45 0.82 31.55
C ASN A 49 -5.13 0.07 31.26
N PHE A 50 -5.01 -0.55 30.11
CA PHE A 50 -3.76 -1.19 29.73
C PHE A 50 -2.63 -0.17 29.63
N THR A 51 -1.46 -0.53 30.14
CA THR A 51 -0.24 0.25 29.90
C THR A 51 0.20 0.11 28.42
N ARG A 52 1.16 0.94 27.99
CA ARG A 52 1.75 0.81 26.65
C ARG A 52 2.39 -0.56 26.41
N GLY A 53 3.11 -1.09 27.42
CA GLY A 53 3.76 -2.39 27.33
C GLY A 53 2.74 -3.53 27.23
N GLU A 54 1.65 -3.47 27.97
CA GLU A 54 0.59 -4.50 27.93
C GLU A 54 -0.19 -4.47 26.62
N SER A 55 -0.50 -3.30 26.10
CA SER A 55 -1.15 -3.17 24.78
C SER A 55 -0.25 -3.67 23.65
N ASP A 56 1.07 -3.46 23.71
CA ASP A 56 2.03 -4.05 22.76
C ASP A 56 2.15 -5.57 22.92
N THR A 57 2.09 -6.07 24.17
CA THR A 57 2.06 -7.51 24.43
C THR A 57 0.79 -8.15 23.84
N LEU A 58 -0.37 -7.48 23.98
CA LEU A 58 -1.62 -7.90 23.35
C LEU A 58 -1.48 -7.99 21.82
N ARG A 59 -0.98 -6.94 21.19
CA ARG A 59 -0.71 -6.93 19.74
C ARG A 59 0.20 -8.09 19.31
N LYS A 60 1.29 -8.34 20.04
CA LYS A 60 2.21 -9.45 19.77
C LYS A 60 1.55 -10.82 19.97
N ALA A 61 0.73 -10.96 21.03
CA ALA A 61 0.01 -12.19 21.31
C ALA A 61 -1.01 -12.53 20.21
N MET A 62 -1.74 -11.51 19.74
CA MET A 62 -2.67 -11.63 18.62
C MET A 62 -1.94 -12.02 17.32
N GLY A 63 -0.90 -11.30 16.94
CA GLY A 63 -0.16 -11.53 15.70
C GLY A 63 0.55 -12.89 15.64
N LYS A 64 0.97 -13.41 16.79
CA LYS A 64 1.64 -14.73 16.91
C LYS A 64 0.72 -15.86 17.37
N LYS A 65 -0.57 -15.60 17.58
CA LYS A 65 -1.59 -16.57 18.06
C LYS A 65 -1.19 -17.28 19.35
N LEU A 66 -0.63 -16.51 20.32
CA LEU A 66 -0.17 -17.04 21.61
C LEU A 66 -1.36 -17.16 22.57
N ILE A 67 -2.07 -18.28 22.55
CA ILE A 67 -3.33 -18.52 23.26
C ILE A 67 -3.22 -18.25 24.75
N ASP A 68 -2.17 -18.78 25.43
CA ASP A 68 -2.00 -18.61 26.86
C ASP A 68 -1.85 -17.14 27.28
N LYS A 69 -1.09 -16.36 26.48
CA LYS A 69 -0.95 -14.92 26.70
C LYS A 69 -2.26 -14.18 26.43
N MET A 70 -3.00 -14.59 25.42
CA MET A 70 -4.32 -14.05 25.13
C MET A 70 -5.29 -14.27 26.29
N ASN A 71 -5.37 -15.48 26.83
CA ASN A 71 -6.22 -15.81 27.98
C ASN A 71 -5.88 -14.99 29.23
N HIS A 72 -4.60 -14.82 29.53
CA HIS A 72 -4.17 -13.97 30.65
C HIS A 72 -4.58 -12.50 30.45
N LEU A 73 -4.37 -11.96 29.25
CA LEU A 73 -4.73 -10.58 28.93
C LEU A 73 -6.25 -10.37 28.88
N LYS A 74 -7.03 -11.40 28.53
CA LYS A 74 -8.51 -11.37 28.58
C LYS A 74 -9.01 -11.07 29.99
N GLY A 75 -8.52 -11.84 30.96
CA GLY A 75 -8.90 -11.62 32.37
C GLY A 75 -8.62 -10.20 32.84
N LYS A 76 -7.45 -9.67 32.47
CA LYS A 76 -7.08 -8.27 32.77
C LYS A 76 -7.97 -7.26 32.06
N PHE A 77 -8.30 -7.49 30.79
CA PHE A 77 -9.18 -6.61 30.01
C PHE A 77 -10.57 -6.52 30.63
N LEU A 78 -11.16 -7.67 30.98
CA LEU A 78 -12.47 -7.74 31.61
C LEU A 78 -12.47 -7.01 32.98
N ALA A 79 -11.49 -7.30 33.82
CA ALA A 79 -11.37 -6.67 35.15
C ALA A 79 -11.17 -5.14 35.04
N GLY A 80 -10.27 -4.69 34.15
CA GLY A 80 -10.02 -3.29 33.94
C GLY A 80 -11.23 -2.54 33.35
N GLY A 81 -11.93 -3.17 32.40
CA GLY A 81 -13.14 -2.61 31.80
C GLY A 81 -14.30 -2.49 32.80
N GLN A 82 -14.48 -3.51 33.65
CA GLN A 82 -15.48 -3.45 34.73
C GLN A 82 -15.16 -2.35 35.76
N ALA A 83 -13.88 -2.19 36.11
CA ALA A 83 -13.44 -1.12 37.00
C ALA A 83 -13.73 0.28 36.40
N ASN A 84 -13.80 0.41 35.08
CA ASN A 84 -14.19 1.64 34.39
C ASN A 84 -15.72 1.77 34.18
N GLY A 85 -16.52 0.82 34.73
CA GLY A 85 -17.98 0.88 34.68
C GLY A 85 -18.61 0.29 33.41
N HIS A 86 -17.85 -0.42 32.58
CA HIS A 86 -18.39 -1.04 31.36
C HIS A 86 -19.07 -2.39 31.67
N ASP A 87 -20.13 -2.72 30.92
CA ASP A 87 -20.87 -3.98 31.03
C ASP A 87 -19.96 -5.18 30.69
N PRO A 88 -19.84 -6.18 31.58
CA PRO A 88 -19.04 -7.38 31.34
C PRO A 88 -19.40 -8.12 30.05
N LYS A 89 -20.68 -8.21 29.69
CA LYS A 89 -21.12 -8.86 28.47
C LYS A 89 -20.65 -8.14 27.20
N VAL A 90 -20.65 -6.82 27.23
CA VAL A 90 -20.14 -5.98 26.13
C VAL A 90 -18.62 -6.16 26.00
N LEU A 91 -17.89 -6.17 27.10
CA LEU A 91 -16.46 -6.41 27.11
C LEU A 91 -16.08 -7.81 26.58
N GLU A 92 -16.83 -8.84 26.97
CA GLU A 92 -16.65 -10.19 26.44
C GLU A 92 -16.88 -10.26 24.92
N LYS A 93 -17.94 -9.58 24.43
CA LYS A 93 -18.19 -9.46 22.99
C LYS A 93 -17.03 -8.79 22.26
N ILE A 94 -16.56 -7.65 22.75
CA ILE A 94 -15.43 -6.91 22.16
C ILE A 94 -14.20 -7.81 22.10
N TRP A 95 -13.90 -8.53 23.18
CA TRP A 95 -12.76 -9.44 23.21
C TRP A 95 -12.91 -10.60 22.22
N ALA A 96 -14.08 -11.21 22.13
CA ALA A 96 -14.35 -12.27 21.16
C ALA A 96 -14.23 -11.79 19.70
N ASP A 97 -14.62 -10.56 19.44
CA ASP A 97 -14.42 -9.94 18.12
C ASP A 97 -12.94 -9.69 17.84
N TRP A 98 -12.15 -9.29 18.83
CA TRP A 98 -10.70 -9.17 18.69
C TRP A 98 -10.00 -10.52 18.49
N GLU A 99 -10.44 -11.59 19.12
CA GLU A 99 -9.92 -12.95 18.88
C GLU A 99 -10.13 -13.38 17.43
N LYS A 100 -11.31 -13.12 16.87
CA LYS A 100 -11.57 -13.36 15.43
C LYS A 100 -10.70 -12.46 14.55
N PHE A 101 -10.62 -11.18 14.88
CA PHE A 101 -9.82 -10.18 14.19
C PHE A 101 -8.32 -10.52 14.16
N ALA A 102 -7.79 -11.19 15.18
CA ALA A 102 -6.37 -11.54 15.29
C ALA A 102 -5.82 -12.33 14.10
N SER A 103 -6.68 -13.03 13.37
CA SER A 103 -6.28 -13.82 12.20
C SER A 103 -5.96 -12.97 10.96
N TYR A 104 -6.46 -11.74 10.88
CA TYR A 104 -6.32 -10.84 9.72
C TYR A 104 -6.01 -9.38 10.10
N ALA A 105 -5.63 -9.14 11.35
CA ALA A 105 -5.23 -7.82 11.85
C ALA A 105 -4.10 -7.22 11.02
N PHE A 106 -4.26 -5.97 10.59
CA PHE A 106 -3.30 -5.29 9.75
C PHE A 106 -2.57 -4.16 10.49
N ASN A 107 -1.30 -3.93 10.13
CA ASN A 107 -0.51 -2.84 10.71
C ASN A 107 -0.85 -1.50 10.01
N LYS A 108 -1.30 -0.50 10.76
CA LYS A 108 -1.67 0.80 10.21
C LYS A 108 -0.47 1.56 9.63
N SER A 109 0.70 1.45 10.26
CA SER A 109 1.92 2.10 9.78
C SER A 109 2.32 1.59 8.40
N HIS A 110 2.21 0.27 8.18
CA HIS A 110 2.43 -0.33 6.85
C HIS A 110 1.44 0.22 5.82
N ALA A 111 0.14 0.24 6.14
CA ALA A 111 -0.88 0.79 5.26
C ALA A 111 -0.60 2.27 4.92
N THR A 112 -0.22 3.07 5.89
CA THR A 112 0.10 4.49 5.71
C THR A 112 1.29 4.70 4.78
N CYS A 113 2.39 3.95 4.97
CA CYS A 113 3.57 4.05 4.13
C CYS A 113 3.25 3.67 2.66
N TYR A 114 2.55 2.56 2.46
CA TYR A 114 2.19 2.13 1.11
C TYR A 114 1.15 3.04 0.46
N SER A 115 0.20 3.58 1.21
CA SER A 115 -0.75 4.59 0.69
C SER A 115 -0.03 5.85 0.23
N TRP A 116 1.01 6.27 0.95
CA TRP A 116 1.83 7.42 0.55
C TRP A 116 2.54 7.17 -0.78
N VAL A 117 3.20 6.02 -0.94
CA VAL A 117 3.84 5.65 -2.20
C VAL A 117 2.81 5.50 -3.33
N ALA A 118 1.68 4.86 -3.06
CA ALA A 118 0.60 4.72 -4.03
C ALA A 118 0.06 6.07 -4.50
N PHE A 119 -0.09 7.02 -3.58
CA PHE A 119 -0.51 8.39 -3.93
C PHE A 119 0.55 9.09 -4.81
N GLN A 120 1.83 8.97 -4.48
CA GLN A 120 2.91 9.54 -5.28
C GLN A 120 2.92 8.98 -6.70
N THR A 121 2.79 7.66 -6.85
CA THR A 121 2.74 7.02 -8.18
C THR A 121 1.50 7.44 -8.97
N ALA A 122 0.35 7.53 -8.32
CA ALA A 122 -0.88 8.03 -8.94
C ALA A 122 -0.76 9.49 -9.38
N TYR A 123 -0.14 10.34 -8.55
CA TYR A 123 0.11 11.74 -8.88
C TYR A 123 1.03 11.88 -10.09
N LEU A 124 2.14 11.13 -10.12
CA LEU A 124 3.07 11.15 -11.26
C LEU A 124 2.39 10.66 -12.53
N LYS A 125 1.61 9.58 -12.45
CA LYS A 125 0.86 9.06 -13.60
C LYS A 125 -0.16 10.05 -14.13
N ALA A 126 -0.82 10.82 -13.25
CA ALA A 126 -1.82 11.81 -13.65
C ALA A 126 -1.22 13.09 -14.24
N ASN A 127 -0.08 13.56 -13.71
CA ASN A 127 0.50 14.85 -14.08
C ASN A 127 1.69 14.75 -15.05
N TYR A 128 2.39 13.62 -15.06
CA TYR A 128 3.57 13.35 -15.89
C TYR A 128 3.46 11.93 -16.52
N PRO A 129 2.37 11.67 -17.29
CA PRO A 129 2.04 10.33 -17.73
C PRO A 129 3.10 9.68 -18.62
N ALA A 130 3.73 10.41 -19.54
CA ALA A 130 4.75 9.87 -20.43
C ALA A 130 6.01 9.48 -19.65
N GLU A 131 6.50 10.34 -18.77
CA GLU A 131 7.68 10.11 -17.95
C GLU A 131 7.44 8.96 -16.95
N TYR A 132 6.26 8.91 -16.34
CA TYR A 132 5.88 7.84 -15.44
C TYR A 132 5.86 6.49 -16.17
N MET A 133 5.21 6.42 -17.34
CA MET A 133 5.12 5.19 -18.12
C MET A 133 6.49 4.78 -18.69
N ALA A 134 7.35 5.70 -19.09
CA ALA A 134 8.71 5.41 -19.49
C ALA A 134 9.51 4.74 -18.35
N ALA A 135 9.38 5.25 -17.13
CA ALA A 135 10.00 4.65 -15.96
C ALA A 135 9.43 3.25 -15.64
N VAL A 136 8.12 3.04 -15.76
CA VAL A 136 7.46 1.74 -15.57
C VAL A 136 7.94 0.72 -16.60
N LEU A 137 8.00 1.10 -17.89
CA LEU A 137 8.51 0.26 -18.98
C LEU A 137 9.98 -0.13 -18.73
N SER A 138 10.82 0.83 -18.34
CA SER A 138 12.24 0.60 -18.04
C SER A 138 12.43 -0.42 -16.92
N ARG A 139 11.69 -0.28 -15.82
CA ARG A 139 11.79 -1.19 -14.66
C ARG A 139 11.25 -2.59 -14.93
N ASN A 140 10.46 -2.78 -15.97
CA ASN A 140 9.88 -4.06 -16.35
C ASN A 140 10.40 -4.57 -17.71
N SER A 141 11.48 -4.02 -18.25
CA SER A 141 12.01 -4.33 -19.59
C SER A 141 12.42 -5.79 -19.78
N SER A 142 12.77 -6.51 -18.70
CA SER A 142 13.12 -7.93 -18.73
C SER A 142 11.91 -8.89 -18.71
N ASP A 143 10.71 -8.41 -18.44
CA ASP A 143 9.46 -9.21 -18.36
C ASP A 143 8.54 -8.82 -19.51
N ILE A 144 8.59 -9.64 -20.59
CA ILE A 144 7.84 -9.36 -21.82
C ILE A 144 6.32 -9.29 -21.59
N THR A 145 5.79 -10.07 -20.67
CA THR A 145 4.35 -10.08 -20.39
C THR A 145 3.92 -8.76 -19.74
N LYS A 146 4.66 -8.30 -18.76
CA LYS A 146 4.42 -6.99 -18.13
C LYS A 146 4.64 -5.85 -19.10
N LEU A 147 5.74 -5.91 -19.87
CA LEU A 147 6.07 -4.89 -20.85
C LEU A 147 4.92 -4.70 -21.86
N THR A 148 4.39 -5.81 -22.41
CA THR A 148 3.26 -5.76 -23.33
C THR A 148 2.03 -5.13 -22.69
N GLY A 149 1.69 -5.52 -21.46
CA GLY A 149 0.56 -4.93 -20.73
C GLY A 149 0.70 -3.42 -20.51
N PHE A 150 1.89 -2.95 -20.17
CA PHE A 150 2.15 -1.52 -20.00
C PHE A 150 2.18 -0.75 -21.33
N MET A 151 2.59 -1.39 -22.42
CA MET A 151 2.49 -0.79 -23.76
C MET A 151 1.02 -0.61 -24.19
N GLU A 152 0.16 -1.60 -23.92
CA GLU A 152 -1.28 -1.46 -24.16
C GLU A 152 -1.90 -0.35 -23.28
N GLU A 153 -1.44 -0.19 -22.05
CA GLU A 153 -1.86 0.92 -21.20
C GLU A 153 -1.42 2.28 -21.77
N CYS A 154 -0.18 2.40 -22.24
CA CYS A 154 0.28 3.62 -22.94
C CYS A 154 -0.64 3.95 -24.13
N LYS A 155 -1.02 2.94 -24.91
CA LYS A 155 -1.94 3.11 -26.04
C LYS A 155 -3.32 3.60 -25.59
N ALA A 156 -3.88 3.04 -24.51
CA ALA A 156 -5.14 3.47 -23.91
C ALA A 156 -5.07 4.93 -23.41
N MET A 157 -3.92 5.34 -22.87
CA MET A 157 -3.62 6.69 -22.41
C MET A 157 -3.28 7.66 -23.58
N ARG A 158 -3.25 7.19 -24.81
CA ARG A 158 -2.87 7.95 -26.03
C ARG A 158 -1.43 8.48 -25.96
N ILE A 159 -0.53 7.74 -25.35
CA ILE A 159 0.90 8.02 -25.28
C ILE A 159 1.60 7.13 -26.33
N PRO A 160 2.14 7.69 -27.41
CA PRO A 160 2.86 6.90 -28.40
C PRO A 160 4.13 6.29 -27.83
N VAL A 161 4.32 4.98 -28.05
CA VAL A 161 5.57 4.28 -27.76
C VAL A 161 6.25 3.96 -29.10
N LYS A 162 7.31 4.67 -29.42
CA LYS A 162 8.07 4.53 -30.67
C LYS A 162 9.13 3.46 -30.54
N GLY A 163 9.41 2.76 -31.63
CA GLY A 163 10.47 1.76 -31.72
C GLY A 163 11.86 2.29 -31.36
N PRO A 164 12.86 1.41 -31.22
CA PRO A 164 14.24 1.83 -30.97
C PRO A 164 14.82 2.60 -32.15
N ASP A 165 15.64 3.60 -31.86
CA ASP A 165 16.31 4.47 -32.84
C ASP A 165 17.73 4.79 -32.34
N VAL A 166 18.74 4.52 -33.15
CA VAL A 166 20.16 4.74 -32.78
C VAL A 166 20.50 6.21 -32.55
N ASN A 167 19.75 7.13 -33.18
CA ASN A 167 19.95 8.57 -33.06
C ASN A 167 19.22 9.19 -31.84
N GLU A 168 18.17 8.51 -31.34
CA GLU A 168 17.32 9.10 -30.31
C GLU A 168 17.26 8.27 -29.02
N SER A 169 17.28 6.91 -29.12
CA SER A 169 17.14 6.05 -27.95
C SER A 169 18.29 6.16 -26.97
N PHE A 170 17.97 6.06 -25.68
CA PHE A 170 18.93 5.91 -24.59
C PHE A 170 18.96 4.45 -24.13
N TYR A 171 19.65 4.20 -23.03
CA TYR A 171 19.72 2.88 -22.41
C TYR A 171 18.31 2.39 -22.02
N ASP A 172 17.62 3.20 -21.23
CA ASP A 172 16.25 2.96 -20.78
C ASP A 172 15.21 3.63 -21.71
N PHE A 173 13.92 3.30 -21.50
CA PHE A 173 12.85 4.06 -22.13
C PHE A 173 12.92 5.52 -21.67
N SER A 174 12.70 6.45 -22.58
CA SER A 174 12.78 7.87 -22.32
C SER A 174 11.69 8.64 -23.06
N VAL A 175 11.39 9.84 -22.61
CA VAL A 175 10.44 10.73 -23.31
C VAL A 175 11.25 11.65 -24.22
N ASN A 176 10.86 11.73 -25.49
CA ASN A 176 11.49 12.60 -26.46
C ASN A 176 10.92 14.03 -26.43
N LYS A 177 11.46 14.93 -27.25
CA LYS A 177 11.04 16.34 -27.31
C LYS A 177 9.58 16.52 -27.74
N GLN A 178 8.98 15.55 -28.41
CA GLN A 178 7.59 15.54 -28.84
C GLN A 178 6.62 15.04 -27.75
N GLY A 179 7.14 14.53 -26.63
CA GLY A 179 6.35 13.93 -25.56
C GLY A 179 6.04 12.43 -25.76
N ASP A 180 6.62 11.80 -26.80
CA ASP A 180 6.44 10.37 -27.07
C ASP A 180 7.46 9.56 -26.28
N ILE A 181 7.10 8.34 -25.89
CA ILE A 181 8.05 7.41 -25.27
C ILE A 181 8.90 6.76 -26.36
N ARG A 182 10.22 6.82 -26.23
CA ARG A 182 11.18 6.14 -27.08
C ARG A 182 11.64 4.84 -26.41
N PHE A 183 11.63 3.75 -27.18
CA PHE A 183 12.08 2.42 -26.72
C PHE A 183 13.56 2.43 -26.34
N GLY A 184 13.88 1.89 -25.15
CA GLY A 184 15.25 1.80 -24.65
C GLY A 184 16.06 0.71 -25.39
N LEU A 185 17.32 0.99 -25.73
CA LEU A 185 18.17 0.07 -26.45
C LEU A 185 18.47 -1.21 -25.63
N ALA A 186 18.54 -1.09 -24.31
CA ALA A 186 18.79 -2.23 -23.43
C ALA A 186 17.61 -3.24 -23.35
N ALA A 187 16.42 -2.82 -23.74
CA ALA A 187 15.25 -3.69 -23.81
C ALA A 187 15.20 -4.56 -25.08
N ILE A 188 16.12 -4.34 -26.03
CA ILE A 188 16.21 -5.12 -27.25
C ILE A 188 16.90 -6.46 -26.94
N LYS A 189 16.25 -7.57 -27.25
CA LYS A 189 16.81 -8.91 -27.03
C LYS A 189 18.15 -9.09 -27.74
N GLY A 190 19.18 -9.48 -26.99
CA GLY A 190 20.53 -9.71 -27.50
C GLY A 190 21.41 -8.49 -27.60
N VAL A 191 20.94 -7.31 -27.19
CA VAL A 191 21.76 -6.09 -27.11
C VAL A 191 22.26 -5.93 -25.68
N GLY A 192 23.58 -6.05 -25.49
CA GLY A 192 24.22 -5.92 -24.19
C GLY A 192 24.58 -4.47 -23.84
N GLU A 193 24.81 -4.21 -22.55
CA GLU A 193 25.11 -2.89 -22.02
C GLU A 193 26.29 -2.19 -22.69
N ASN A 194 27.37 -2.94 -22.99
CA ASN A 194 28.56 -2.39 -23.65
C ASN A 194 28.24 -1.88 -25.08
N VAL A 195 27.35 -2.58 -25.79
CA VAL A 195 26.93 -2.17 -27.15
C VAL A 195 26.10 -0.90 -27.08
N VAL A 196 25.15 -0.82 -26.14
CA VAL A 196 24.34 0.37 -25.93
C VAL A 196 25.21 1.58 -25.57
N SER A 197 26.15 1.39 -24.65
CA SER A 197 27.09 2.44 -24.24
C SER A 197 27.95 2.93 -25.40
N ALA A 198 28.43 2.01 -26.26
CA ALA A 198 29.21 2.37 -27.45
C ALA A 198 28.36 3.19 -28.45
N ILE A 199 27.12 2.78 -28.72
CA ILE A 199 26.21 3.52 -29.61
C ILE A 199 25.99 4.94 -29.11
N ILE A 200 25.65 5.10 -27.81
CA ILE A 200 25.36 6.40 -27.21
C ILE A 200 26.61 7.30 -27.25
N ARG A 201 27.79 6.78 -26.90
CA ARG A 201 29.04 7.53 -26.94
C ARG A 201 29.41 7.98 -28.34
N THR A 202 29.39 7.05 -29.33
CA THR A 202 29.73 7.37 -30.72
C THR A 202 28.78 8.42 -31.30
N ARG A 203 27.50 8.32 -31.02
CA ARG A 203 26.53 9.33 -31.41
C ARG A 203 26.85 10.71 -30.85
N GLN A 204 27.25 10.81 -29.59
CA GLN A 204 27.63 12.09 -28.97
C GLN A 204 28.90 12.68 -29.59
N GLU A 205 29.90 11.83 -29.86
CA GLU A 205 31.17 12.23 -30.50
C GLU A 205 30.92 12.72 -31.93
N LEU A 206 30.11 12.00 -32.72
CA LEU A 206 29.78 12.40 -34.09
C LEU A 206 28.93 13.68 -34.12
N SER A 207 28.00 13.85 -33.18
CA SER A 207 27.20 15.08 -33.07
C SER A 207 28.06 16.33 -32.84
N LEU A 208 29.19 16.20 -32.16
CA LEU A 208 30.12 17.32 -31.97
C LEU A 208 30.96 17.65 -33.20
N ILE A 209 31.07 16.73 -34.18
CA ILE A 209 31.84 16.90 -35.40
C ILE A 209 31.01 17.55 -36.52
N HIS A 210 29.67 17.47 -36.42
CA HIS A 210 28.74 17.98 -37.45
C HIS A 210 28.07 19.30 -37.08
N ILE A 211 28.53 19.97 -36.02
CA ILE A 211 28.22 21.36 -35.70
C ILE A 211 29.34 22.25 -36.20
#